data_cd7b56a256611c91c1a003c94187bfa7
#
_entry.id   cd7b56a256611c91c1a003c94187bfa7
#
_cell.length_a   1.000
_cell.length_b   1.000
_cell.length_c   1.000
_cell.angle_alpha   90.00
_cell.angle_beta   90.00
_cell.angle_gamma   90.00
#
_symmetry.space_group_name_H-M   'P 1'
#
loop_
_entity.id
_entity.type
_entity.pdbx_description
1 polymer ?
#
loop_
_entity_poly.entity_id
_entity_poly.type
_entity_poly.pdbx_seq_one_letter_code
_entity_poly.pdbx_strand_id
1 'polypeptide(L)'
;MSDIESVAKRLNRLAGEDNFVSWMGVELGDVRAGHVQVRMTVRDDHLNFMGWAHGGVLFAFADTAFGLASNSHDHQSVGIDAHIAYLSGVRQDDVLIATAIEVSRTKRKGVYRVDIMREGDDTMIATFTGTVFVTEKKWD
;
A
#
# COMPACT_ATOMS: atom_id res chain seq x y z
N MET A 1 21.02 1.54 -15.73
CA MET A 1 19.84 1.02 -15.01
C MET A 1 18.59 1.66 -15.57
N SER A 2 17.55 0.89 -15.86
CA SER A 2 16.28 1.44 -16.33
C SER A 2 15.56 2.19 -15.19
N ASP A 3 14.63 3.08 -15.53
CA ASP A 3 13.82 3.80 -14.53
C ASP A 3 13.04 2.84 -13.66
N ILE A 4 12.56 1.73 -14.22
CA ILE A 4 11.83 0.68 -13.47
C ILE A 4 12.72 0.05 -12.41
N GLU A 5 13.97 -0.28 -12.75
CA GLU A 5 14.93 -0.85 -11.80
C GLU A 5 15.26 0.14 -10.68
N SER A 6 15.43 1.42 -11.00
CA SER A 6 15.69 2.46 -10.00
C SER A 6 14.52 2.64 -9.04
N VAL A 7 13.28 2.60 -9.55
CA VAL A 7 12.07 2.68 -8.73
C VAL A 7 11.96 1.46 -7.82
N ALA A 8 12.08 0.25 -8.38
CA ALA A 8 11.98 -0.98 -7.59
C ALA A 8 13.04 -1.02 -6.49
N LYS A 9 14.27 -0.65 -6.80
CA LYS A 9 15.37 -0.63 -5.84
C LYS A 9 15.08 0.34 -4.68
N ARG A 10 14.61 1.54 -4.99
CA ARG A 10 14.26 2.52 -3.96
C ARG A 10 13.12 2.04 -3.09
N LEU A 11 12.03 1.55 -3.68
CA LEU A 11 10.87 1.11 -2.92
C LEU A 11 11.17 -0.11 -2.06
N ASN A 12 12.01 -1.03 -2.53
CA ASN A 12 12.47 -2.15 -1.70
C ASN A 12 13.26 -1.65 -0.49
N ARG A 13 14.12 -0.65 -0.67
CA ARG A 13 14.87 -0.05 0.42
C ARG A 13 13.94 0.61 1.43
N LEU A 14 12.99 1.43 0.96
CA LEU A 14 12.05 2.12 1.83
C LEU A 14 11.18 1.15 2.63
N ALA A 15 10.65 0.12 1.97
CA ALA A 15 9.86 -0.92 2.64
C ALA A 15 10.69 -1.65 3.70
N GLY A 16 11.96 -1.95 3.40
CA GLY A 16 12.86 -2.63 4.33
C GLY A 16 13.23 -1.80 5.55
N GLU A 17 13.22 -0.48 5.43
CA GLU A 17 13.50 0.46 6.53
C GLU A 17 12.25 0.78 7.37
N ASP A 18 11.08 0.36 6.93
CA ASP A 18 9.82 0.66 7.60
C ASP A 18 9.51 -0.42 8.65
N ASN A 19 9.66 -0.05 9.92
CA ASN A 19 9.48 -0.98 11.04
C ASN A 19 8.05 -1.52 11.13
N PHE A 20 7.05 -0.68 10.85
CA PHE A 20 5.65 -1.10 10.94
C PHE A 20 5.30 -2.06 9.81
N VAL A 21 5.76 -1.78 8.61
CA VAL A 21 5.59 -2.65 7.43
C VAL A 21 6.25 -4.01 7.69
N SER A 22 7.45 -4.01 8.26
CA SER A 22 8.16 -5.24 8.64
C SER A 22 7.38 -6.05 9.68
N TRP A 23 6.82 -5.36 10.69
CA TRP A 23 6.00 -6.02 11.71
C TRP A 23 4.75 -6.66 11.11
N MET A 24 4.07 -5.97 10.19
CA MET A 24 2.89 -6.52 9.53
C MET A 24 3.20 -7.74 8.66
N GLY A 25 4.44 -7.91 8.23
CA GLY A 25 4.82 -8.98 7.32
C GLY A 25 4.43 -8.71 5.87
N VAL A 26 4.41 -7.45 5.48
CA VAL A 26 4.08 -7.05 4.10
C VAL A 26 5.27 -7.32 3.19
N GLU A 27 4.98 -7.95 2.06
CA GLU A 27 5.96 -8.23 1.01
C GLU A 27 5.67 -7.35 -0.21
N LEU A 28 6.72 -6.77 -0.77
CA LEU A 28 6.61 -5.98 -1.99
C LEU A 28 6.51 -6.90 -3.20
N GLY A 29 5.50 -6.67 -4.05
CA GLY A 29 5.31 -7.38 -5.30
C GLY A 29 5.75 -6.54 -6.50
N ASP A 30 4.90 -6.46 -7.53
CA ASP A 30 5.19 -5.69 -8.73
C ASP A 30 5.21 -4.20 -8.44
N VAL A 31 6.23 -3.51 -8.96
CA VAL A 31 6.37 -2.07 -8.80
C VAL A 31 6.76 -1.40 -10.10
N ARG A 32 6.15 -0.26 -10.36
CA ARG A 32 6.56 0.70 -11.37
C ARG A 32 6.01 2.07 -10.96
N ALA A 33 6.43 3.12 -11.63
CA ALA A 33 5.96 4.45 -11.28
C ALA A 33 4.43 4.53 -11.32
N GLY A 34 3.83 4.94 -10.20
CA GLY A 34 2.38 5.06 -10.06
C GLY A 34 1.61 3.75 -9.91
N HIS A 35 2.30 2.61 -9.77
CA HIS A 35 1.63 1.31 -9.63
C HIS A 35 2.44 0.39 -8.73
N VAL A 36 1.86 -0.02 -7.61
CA VAL A 36 2.55 -0.87 -6.63
C VAL A 36 1.59 -1.94 -6.11
N GLN A 37 2.07 -3.18 -6.08
CA GLN A 37 1.39 -4.28 -5.41
C GLN A 37 2.17 -4.71 -4.19
N VAL A 38 1.45 -4.96 -3.10
CA VAL A 38 2.00 -5.56 -1.88
C VAL A 38 1.12 -6.73 -1.45
N ARG A 39 1.72 -7.65 -0.71
CA ARG A 39 1.10 -8.91 -0.30
C ARG A 39 1.27 -9.10 1.20
N MET A 40 0.26 -9.64 1.86
CA MET A 40 0.31 -9.93 3.29
C MET A 40 -0.51 -11.18 3.60
N THR A 41 0.05 -12.07 4.40
CA THR A 41 -0.71 -13.18 4.99
C THR A 41 -1.23 -12.74 6.36
N VAL A 42 -2.52 -12.90 6.60
CA VAL A 42 -3.14 -12.49 7.87
C VAL A 42 -2.73 -13.46 8.98
N ARG A 43 -2.14 -12.92 10.04
CA ARG A 43 -1.67 -13.69 11.21
C ARG A 43 -2.62 -13.51 12.39
N ASP A 44 -2.45 -14.32 13.41
CA ASP A 44 -3.21 -14.23 14.66
C ASP A 44 -3.12 -12.84 15.29
N ASP A 45 -1.94 -12.24 15.31
CA ASP A 45 -1.74 -10.90 15.90
C ASP A 45 -2.26 -9.73 15.03
N HIS A 46 -2.86 -10.03 13.90
CA HIS A 46 -3.60 -9.07 13.08
C HIS A 46 -5.10 -9.04 13.39
N LEU A 47 -5.59 -9.95 14.23
CA LEU A 47 -7.02 -10.13 14.43
C LEU A 47 -7.57 -9.19 15.49
N ASN A 48 -8.85 -8.81 15.34
CA ASN A 48 -9.57 -8.05 16.32
C ASN A 48 -10.24 -9.00 17.36
N PHE A 49 -10.99 -8.44 18.30
CA PHE A 49 -11.65 -9.20 19.36
C PHE A 49 -12.75 -10.15 18.84
N MET A 50 -13.17 -10.00 17.59
CA MET A 50 -14.17 -10.86 16.94
C MET A 50 -13.54 -11.97 16.09
N GLY A 51 -12.21 -12.03 16.02
CA GLY A 51 -11.51 -13.04 15.23
C GLY A 51 -11.38 -12.71 13.75
N TRP A 52 -11.68 -11.49 13.35
CA TRP A 52 -11.48 -11.00 11.98
C TRP A 52 -10.23 -10.15 11.91
N ALA A 53 -9.64 -10.03 10.73
CA ALA A 53 -8.54 -9.07 10.54
C ALA A 53 -8.99 -7.68 10.98
N HIS A 54 -8.18 -7.05 11.82
CA HIS A 54 -8.48 -5.73 12.36
C HIS A 54 -8.58 -4.70 11.23
N GLY A 55 -9.62 -3.84 11.29
CA GLY A 55 -9.77 -2.79 10.28
C GLY A 55 -8.55 -1.86 10.19
N GLY A 56 -7.90 -1.60 11.33
CA GLY A 56 -6.66 -0.83 11.36
C GLY A 56 -5.51 -1.49 10.61
N VAL A 57 -5.42 -2.82 10.63
CA VAL A 57 -4.42 -3.56 9.86
C VAL A 57 -4.72 -3.45 8.36
N LEU A 58 -5.98 -3.61 7.97
CA LEU A 58 -6.37 -3.45 6.56
C LEU A 58 -6.10 -2.04 6.06
N PHE A 59 -6.40 -1.03 6.88
CA PHE A 59 -6.08 0.36 6.56
C PHE A 59 -4.58 0.56 6.38
N ALA A 60 -3.78 0.07 7.33
CA ALA A 60 -2.32 0.18 7.27
C ALA A 60 -1.73 -0.56 6.08
N PHE A 61 -2.31 -1.69 5.71
CA PHE A 61 -1.90 -2.45 4.53
C PHE A 61 -2.14 -1.65 3.23
N ALA A 62 -3.35 -1.07 3.09
CA ALA A 62 -3.66 -0.19 1.97
C ALA A 62 -2.78 1.05 1.96
N ASP A 63 -2.56 1.66 3.12
CA ASP A 63 -1.72 2.84 3.29
C ASP A 63 -0.26 2.56 2.89
N THR A 64 0.23 1.35 3.14
CA THR A 64 1.56 0.92 2.72
C THR A 64 1.70 0.96 1.20
N ALA A 65 0.75 0.38 0.47
CA ALA A 65 0.75 0.41 -0.99
C ALA A 65 0.64 1.85 -1.51
N PHE A 66 -0.23 2.66 -0.91
CA PHE A 66 -0.42 4.07 -1.22
C PHE A 66 0.87 4.88 -1.00
N GLY A 67 1.53 4.69 0.15
CA GLY A 67 2.78 5.37 0.46
C GLY A 67 3.89 5.04 -0.52
N LEU A 68 4.03 3.76 -0.87
CA LEU A 68 5.03 3.32 -1.83
C LEU A 68 4.73 3.85 -3.24
N ALA A 69 3.49 3.75 -3.70
CA ALA A 69 3.10 4.24 -5.03
C ALA A 69 3.29 5.74 -5.17
N SER A 70 2.93 6.52 -4.13
CA SER A 70 3.07 7.97 -4.17
C SER A 70 4.53 8.42 -4.06
N ASN A 71 5.43 7.54 -3.61
CA ASN A 71 6.87 7.78 -3.55
C ASN A 71 7.65 7.05 -4.65
N SER A 72 6.96 6.62 -5.69
CA SER A 72 7.57 5.97 -6.85
C SER A 72 8.05 6.94 -7.92
N HIS A 73 7.84 8.24 -7.71
CA HIS A 73 8.36 9.33 -8.56
C HIS A 73 9.57 9.98 -7.89
N ASP A 74 10.08 11.06 -8.48
CA ASP A 74 11.33 11.68 -8.05
C ASP A 74 11.21 12.43 -6.71
N HIS A 75 10.03 12.95 -6.39
CA HIS A 75 9.82 13.78 -5.20
C HIS A 75 9.15 12.98 -4.08
N GLN A 76 9.52 13.33 -2.86
CA GLN A 76 8.89 12.76 -1.67
C GLN A 76 7.46 13.27 -1.55
N SER A 77 6.55 12.37 -1.21
CA SER A 77 5.13 12.66 -1.03
C SER A 77 4.68 12.26 0.36
N VAL A 78 3.75 13.04 0.93
CA VAL A 78 3.15 12.74 2.23
C VAL A 78 1.64 12.69 2.09
N GLY A 79 1.00 11.70 2.74
CA GLY A 79 -0.44 11.58 2.74
C GLY A 79 -1.11 12.73 3.50
N ILE A 80 -2.16 13.30 2.93
CA ILE A 80 -2.91 14.39 3.57
C ILE A 80 -4.36 14.04 3.82
N ASP A 81 -4.90 13.03 3.16
CA ASP A 81 -6.18 12.43 3.52
C ASP A 81 -6.25 11.00 3.02
N ALA A 82 -7.18 10.24 3.58
CA ALA A 82 -7.44 8.88 3.16
C ALA A 82 -8.85 8.47 3.58
N HIS A 83 -9.46 7.63 2.76
CA HIS A 83 -10.76 7.02 3.04
C HIS A 83 -10.69 5.55 2.67
N ILE A 84 -11.30 4.70 3.49
CA ILE A 84 -11.42 3.27 3.20
C ILE A 84 -12.86 2.83 3.40
N ALA A 85 -13.32 1.95 2.52
CA ALA A 85 -14.56 1.21 2.68
C ALA A 85 -14.21 -0.26 2.86
N TYR A 86 -14.65 -0.87 3.96
CA TYR A 86 -14.47 -2.29 4.23
C TYR A 86 -15.66 -3.06 3.66
N LEU A 87 -15.40 -4.00 2.77
CA LEU A 87 -16.44 -4.67 1.98
C LEU A 87 -16.65 -6.12 2.39
N SER A 88 -15.61 -6.83 2.82
CA SER A 88 -15.69 -8.24 3.22
C SER A 88 -14.75 -8.52 4.37
N GLY A 89 -15.15 -9.46 5.23
CA GLY A 89 -14.32 -9.90 6.35
C GLY A 89 -13.16 -10.79 5.90
N VAL A 90 -12.09 -10.77 6.67
CA VAL A 90 -10.87 -11.51 6.41
C VAL A 90 -10.50 -12.30 7.67
N ARG A 91 -10.11 -13.55 7.47
CA ARG A 91 -9.73 -14.46 8.56
C ARG A 91 -8.23 -14.72 8.57
N GLN A 92 -7.76 -15.29 9.66
CA GLN A 92 -6.39 -15.78 9.76
C GLN A 92 -6.05 -16.69 8.59
N ASP A 93 -4.83 -16.60 8.11
CA ASP A 93 -4.26 -17.35 6.98
C ASP A 93 -4.76 -16.92 5.60
N ASP A 94 -5.75 -16.03 5.51
CA ASP A 94 -6.08 -15.41 4.22
C ASP A 94 -4.88 -14.61 3.71
N VAL A 95 -4.65 -14.69 2.41
CA VAL A 95 -3.60 -13.93 1.74
C VAL A 95 -4.24 -12.77 0.98
N LEU A 96 -3.73 -11.58 1.23
CA LEU A 96 -4.26 -10.34 0.66
C LEU A 96 -3.26 -9.71 -0.29
N ILE A 97 -3.78 -9.17 -1.39
CA ILE A 97 -3.03 -8.37 -2.35
C ILE A 97 -3.63 -6.96 -2.36
N ALA A 98 -2.81 -5.96 -2.09
CA ALA A 98 -3.20 -4.56 -2.24
C ALA A 98 -2.52 -4.00 -3.49
N THR A 99 -3.32 -3.43 -4.38
CA THR A 99 -2.82 -2.82 -5.62
C THR A 99 -3.13 -1.33 -5.58
N ALA A 100 -2.08 -0.51 -5.55
CA ALA A 100 -2.20 0.93 -5.60
C ALA A 100 -2.02 1.40 -7.05
N ILE A 101 -2.95 2.24 -7.50
CA ILE A 101 -2.95 2.81 -8.84
C ILE A 101 -3.06 4.33 -8.72
N GLU A 102 -2.17 5.04 -9.41
CA GLU A 102 -2.23 6.49 -9.50
C GLU A 102 -3.41 6.90 -10.35
N VAL A 103 -4.31 7.71 -9.77
CA VAL A 103 -5.48 8.25 -10.46
C VAL A 103 -5.16 9.58 -11.12
N SER A 104 -4.41 10.43 -10.39
CA SER A 104 -4.04 11.75 -10.87
C SER A 104 -2.77 12.20 -10.16
N ARG A 105 -1.90 12.85 -10.87
CA ARG A 105 -0.71 13.46 -10.28
C ARG A 105 -0.40 14.78 -10.96
N THR A 106 -0.25 15.81 -10.15
CA THR A 106 0.18 17.15 -10.56
C THR A 106 1.48 17.49 -9.83
N LYS A 107 1.98 18.70 -10.02
CA LYS A 107 3.20 19.13 -9.36
C LYS A 107 3.11 19.08 -7.83
N ARG A 108 1.91 19.33 -7.26
CA ARG A 108 1.74 19.45 -5.80
C ARG A 108 0.86 18.39 -5.19
N LYS A 109 0.06 17.68 -5.96
CA LYS A 109 -0.91 16.73 -5.43
C LYS A 109 -0.92 15.43 -6.22
N GLY A 110 -1.25 14.36 -5.53
CA GLY A 110 -1.49 13.07 -6.17
C GLY A 110 -2.66 12.38 -5.51
N VAL A 111 -3.49 11.72 -6.31
CA VAL A 111 -4.61 10.90 -5.83
C VAL A 111 -4.37 9.47 -6.27
N TYR A 112 -4.56 8.54 -5.33
CA TYR A 112 -4.29 7.12 -5.54
C TYR A 112 -5.48 6.31 -5.06
N ARG A 113 -5.77 5.23 -5.78
CA ARG A 113 -6.74 4.23 -5.36
C ARG A 113 -6.00 2.95 -5.01
N VAL A 114 -6.40 2.31 -3.91
CA VAL A 114 -5.86 1.01 -3.52
C VAL A 114 -7.02 0.04 -3.31
N ASP A 115 -7.00 -1.07 -4.03
CA ASP A 115 -7.95 -2.15 -3.85
C ASP A 115 -7.25 -3.31 -3.15
N ILE A 116 -7.87 -3.83 -2.09
CA ILE A 116 -7.40 -5.02 -1.39
C ILE A 116 -8.27 -6.19 -1.84
N MET A 117 -7.64 -7.21 -2.39
CA MET A 117 -8.29 -8.44 -2.86
C MET A 117 -7.77 -9.64 -2.09
N ARG A 118 -8.63 -10.62 -1.85
CA ARG A 118 -8.17 -11.91 -1.31
C ARG A 118 -7.65 -12.77 -2.44
N GLU A 119 -6.42 -13.28 -2.29
CA GLU A 119 -5.84 -14.20 -3.25
C GLU A 119 -6.61 -15.52 -3.21
N GLY A 120 -6.87 -16.08 -4.38
CA GLY A 120 -7.59 -17.35 -4.54
C GLY A 120 -8.98 -17.17 -5.11
N ASP A 121 -9.84 -16.39 -4.48
CA ASP A 121 -11.23 -16.17 -4.94
C ASP A 121 -11.47 -14.77 -5.48
N ASP A 122 -10.47 -13.89 -5.43
CA ASP A 122 -10.53 -12.51 -5.92
C ASP A 122 -11.66 -11.68 -5.29
N THR A 123 -12.05 -12.02 -4.06
CA THR A 123 -13.03 -11.22 -3.32
C THR A 123 -12.46 -9.85 -3.01
N MET A 124 -13.21 -8.79 -3.31
CA MET A 124 -12.84 -7.44 -2.92
C MET A 124 -13.02 -7.28 -1.42
N ILE A 125 -11.92 -7.03 -0.71
CA ILE A 125 -11.92 -6.89 0.75
C ILE A 125 -12.18 -5.45 1.15
N ALA A 126 -11.51 -4.51 0.50
CA ALA A 126 -11.62 -3.10 0.80
C ALA A 126 -11.19 -2.26 -0.38
N THR A 127 -11.70 -1.05 -0.45
CA THR A 127 -11.23 -0.05 -1.41
C THR A 127 -10.85 1.22 -0.65
N PHE A 128 -9.73 1.79 -1.03
CA PHE A 128 -9.09 2.91 -0.34
C PHE A 128 -8.79 3.99 -1.36
N THR A 129 -8.96 5.24 -0.97
CA THR A 129 -8.54 6.38 -1.78
C THR A 129 -7.74 7.32 -0.89
N GLY A 130 -6.58 7.74 -1.36
CA GLY A 130 -5.73 8.66 -0.62
C GLY A 130 -5.21 9.79 -1.50
N THR A 131 -4.94 10.91 -0.87
CA THR A 131 -4.36 12.09 -1.51
C THR A 131 -3.04 12.41 -0.85
N VAL A 132 -2.03 12.73 -1.66
CA VAL A 132 -0.73 13.16 -1.16
C VAL A 132 -0.47 14.62 -1.54
N PHE A 133 0.33 15.26 -0.71
CA PHE A 133 1.04 16.48 -1.06
C PHE A 133 2.43 16.09 -1.55
N VAL A 134 2.81 16.60 -2.73
CA VAL A 134 4.14 16.35 -3.33
C VAL A 134 5.08 17.46 -2.87
N THR A 135 6.09 17.08 -2.11
CA THR A 135 7.07 18.04 -1.55
C THR A 135 8.11 18.45 -2.61
N GLU A 136 8.90 19.46 -2.28
CA GLU A 136 10.02 19.88 -3.16
C GLU A 136 11.26 18.99 -2.95
N LYS A 137 11.27 18.16 -1.92
CA LYS A 137 12.40 17.29 -1.60
C LYS A 137 12.42 16.08 -2.51
N LYS A 138 13.54 15.89 -3.20
CA LYS A 138 13.73 14.74 -4.09
C LYS A 138 14.28 13.53 -3.33
N TRP A 139 13.97 12.35 -3.84
CA TRP A 139 14.66 11.13 -3.47
C TRP A 139 16.07 11.10 -4.03
N ASP A 140 16.98 10.50 -3.31
CA ASP A 140 18.37 10.34 -3.75
C ASP A 140 18.50 9.32 -4.90
#